data_7003b89dc88e00e5a6a309862c9650e1
#
_entry.id   7003b89dc88e00e5a6a309862c9650e1
#
_cell.length_a   1.000
_cell.length_b   1.000
_cell.length_c   1.000
_cell.angle_alpha   90.00
_cell.angle_beta   90.00
_cell.angle_gamma   90.00
#
_symmetry.space_group_name_H-M   'P 1'
#
loop_
_entity.id
_entity.type
_entity.pdbx_description
1 polymer ?
#
loop_
_entity_poly.entity_id
_entity_poly.type
_entity_poly.pdbx_seq_one_letter_code
_entity_poly.pdbx_strand_id
1 'polypeptide(L)'
;MLTLAFDTATDVASTALVRDGAPLGERRSRAVSVLADAHELLTAADAAAEDLDALVVGTGPGSFTGIRIGLATARGLALSLGLSVAGVSTLDALAAGAPGSVPVIDARRREVFALLDEARCLRPEELELAPGTRCVGDGAVRYRAVLEAAGAEVPPAESELHVPRAHLHVALARDFGPAEAVEPIYLRVPDAERTVAR
;
A
#
# COMPACT_ATOMS: atom_id res chain seq x y z
N MET A 1 9.30 -19.99 -5.27
CA MET A 1 7.93 -19.50 -5.00
C MET A 1 7.68 -18.28 -5.87
N LEU A 2 6.67 -18.35 -6.75
CA LEU A 2 6.24 -17.24 -7.61
C LEU A 2 5.06 -16.53 -6.93
N THR A 3 5.24 -15.27 -6.59
CA THR A 3 4.26 -14.47 -5.82
C THR A 3 3.83 -13.25 -6.63
N LEU A 4 2.53 -13.08 -6.79
CA LEU A 4 1.95 -11.85 -7.30
C LEU A 4 1.57 -10.95 -6.11
N ALA A 5 2.06 -9.71 -6.14
CA ALA A 5 1.74 -8.71 -5.12
C ALA A 5 1.14 -7.46 -5.73
N PHE A 6 0.23 -6.81 -5.00
CA PHE A 6 -0.30 -5.51 -5.40
C PHE A 6 -0.81 -4.68 -4.21
N ASP A 7 -0.70 -3.36 -4.36
CA ASP A 7 -1.30 -2.39 -3.45
C ASP A 7 -2.13 -1.38 -4.24
N THR A 8 -3.31 -1.10 -3.75
CA THR A 8 -4.30 -0.21 -4.38
C THR A 8 -4.81 0.86 -3.43
N ALA A 9 -4.15 1.01 -2.28
CA ALA A 9 -4.61 1.88 -1.20
C ALA A 9 -4.33 3.37 -1.45
N THR A 10 -3.45 3.71 -2.40
CA THR A 10 -3.12 5.09 -2.80
C THR A 10 -3.61 5.40 -4.21
N ASP A 11 -3.46 6.65 -4.66
CA ASP A 11 -3.88 7.06 -6.02
C ASP A 11 -3.07 6.36 -7.11
N VAL A 12 -1.84 5.95 -6.80
CA VAL A 12 -1.00 5.10 -7.64
C VAL A 12 -1.02 3.69 -7.08
N ALA A 13 -1.60 2.76 -7.83
CA ALA A 13 -1.51 1.34 -7.54
C ALA A 13 -0.15 0.78 -8.01
N SER A 14 0.36 -0.20 -7.31
CA SER A 14 1.55 -0.96 -7.71
C SER A 14 1.22 -2.44 -7.81
N THR A 15 1.78 -3.13 -8.81
CA THR A 15 1.66 -4.57 -9.02
C THR A 15 3.03 -5.14 -9.32
N ALA A 16 3.45 -6.20 -8.66
CA ALA A 16 4.75 -6.83 -8.86
C ALA A 16 4.64 -8.35 -8.94
N LEU A 17 5.47 -8.93 -9.79
CA LEU A 17 5.71 -10.37 -9.84
C LEU A 17 7.09 -10.64 -9.24
N VAL A 18 7.15 -11.52 -8.24
CA VAL A 18 8.36 -11.81 -7.46
C VAL A 18 8.61 -13.30 -7.45
N ARG A 19 9.82 -13.74 -7.77
CA ARG A 19 10.23 -15.15 -7.70
C ARG A 19 11.34 -15.31 -6.66
N ASP A 20 11.09 -16.13 -5.65
CA ASP A 20 12.05 -16.44 -4.58
C ASP A 20 12.66 -15.19 -3.91
N GLY A 21 11.82 -14.17 -3.70
CA GLY A 21 12.21 -12.89 -3.12
C GLY A 21 12.83 -11.88 -4.10
N ALA A 22 13.14 -12.29 -5.35
CA ALA A 22 13.64 -11.40 -6.38
C ALA A 22 12.51 -10.87 -7.28
N PRO A 23 12.37 -9.54 -7.46
CA PRO A 23 11.36 -9.00 -8.36
C PRO A 23 11.68 -9.32 -9.81
N LEU A 24 10.74 -9.95 -10.53
CA LEU A 24 10.81 -10.18 -11.97
C LEU A 24 10.33 -8.94 -12.74
N GLY A 25 9.43 -8.18 -12.16
CA GLY A 25 8.93 -6.93 -12.73
C GLY A 25 7.94 -6.26 -11.79
N GLU A 26 7.74 -4.96 -11.99
CA GLU A 26 6.78 -4.15 -11.25
C GLU A 26 6.17 -3.10 -12.16
N ARG A 27 4.88 -2.86 -12.01
CA ARG A 27 4.12 -1.84 -12.74
C ARG A 27 3.43 -0.89 -11.78
N ARG A 28 3.26 0.34 -12.25
CA ARG A 28 2.48 1.37 -11.54
C ARG A 28 1.35 1.83 -12.44
N SER A 29 0.16 1.87 -11.88
CA SER A 29 -1.06 2.16 -12.63
C SER A 29 -2.16 2.69 -11.71
N ARG A 30 -3.40 2.42 -12.05
CA ARG A 30 -4.57 2.69 -11.21
C ARG A 30 -5.11 1.37 -10.66
N ALA A 31 -5.79 1.42 -9.52
CA ALA A 31 -6.37 0.25 -8.86
C ALA A 31 -7.19 -0.67 -9.81
N VAL A 32 -7.90 -0.08 -10.78
CA VAL A 32 -8.70 -0.83 -11.77
C VAL A 32 -7.87 -1.60 -12.80
N SER A 33 -6.58 -1.33 -12.91
CA SER A 33 -5.68 -1.94 -13.90
C SER A 33 -4.88 -3.13 -13.35
N VAL A 34 -5.01 -3.46 -12.07
CA VAL A 34 -4.19 -4.49 -11.39
C VAL A 34 -4.18 -5.83 -12.12
N LEU A 35 -5.35 -6.29 -12.64
CA LEU A 35 -5.42 -7.56 -13.38
C LEU A 35 -4.71 -7.49 -14.73
N ALA A 36 -4.80 -6.35 -15.43
CA ALA A 36 -4.06 -6.14 -16.68
C ALA A 36 -2.55 -6.10 -16.42
N ASP A 37 -2.12 -5.38 -15.38
CA ASP A 37 -0.72 -5.32 -14.99
C ASP A 37 -0.18 -6.71 -14.60
N ALA A 38 -0.96 -7.48 -13.85
CA ALA A 38 -0.61 -8.86 -13.48
C ALA A 38 -0.42 -9.74 -14.72
N HIS A 39 -1.35 -9.66 -15.69
CA HIS A 39 -1.28 -10.41 -16.94
C HIS A 39 -0.01 -10.04 -17.73
N GLU A 40 0.30 -8.75 -17.86
CA GLU A 40 1.50 -8.30 -18.58
C GLU A 40 2.80 -8.74 -17.88
N LEU A 41 2.83 -8.73 -16.54
CA LEU A 41 3.98 -9.19 -15.76
C LEU A 41 4.19 -10.70 -15.91
N LEU A 42 3.13 -11.49 -15.86
CA LEU A 42 3.19 -12.93 -16.08
C LEU A 42 3.66 -13.25 -17.49
N THR A 43 3.09 -12.59 -18.50
CA THR A 43 3.51 -12.76 -19.89
C THR A 43 4.99 -12.42 -20.11
N ALA A 44 5.46 -11.32 -19.52
CA ALA A 44 6.86 -10.91 -19.61
C ALA A 44 7.83 -11.88 -18.90
N ALA A 45 7.34 -12.63 -17.92
CA ALA A 45 8.09 -13.65 -17.19
C ALA A 45 7.96 -15.06 -17.78
N ASP A 46 7.28 -15.22 -18.93
CA ASP A 46 6.94 -16.50 -19.56
C ASP A 46 6.26 -17.46 -18.55
N ALA A 47 5.29 -16.92 -17.79
CA ALA A 47 4.55 -17.62 -16.75
C ALA A 47 3.04 -17.49 -16.97
N ALA A 48 2.29 -18.49 -16.54
CA ALA A 48 0.83 -18.49 -16.49
C ALA A 48 0.32 -18.15 -15.08
N ALA A 49 -0.98 -17.84 -14.96
CA ALA A 49 -1.57 -17.57 -13.66
C ALA A 49 -1.55 -18.79 -12.72
N GLU A 50 -1.61 -19.98 -13.31
CA GLU A 50 -1.54 -21.27 -12.63
C GLU A 50 -0.17 -21.58 -12.03
N ASP A 51 0.88 -20.87 -12.45
CA ASP A 51 2.23 -20.98 -11.90
C ASP A 51 2.43 -20.17 -10.61
N LEU A 52 1.44 -19.36 -10.23
CA LEU A 52 1.50 -18.60 -8.99
C LEU A 52 1.36 -19.51 -7.77
N ASP A 53 2.21 -19.32 -6.79
CA ASP A 53 2.21 -20.03 -5.52
C ASP A 53 1.44 -19.29 -4.42
N ALA A 54 1.43 -17.96 -4.45
CA ALA A 54 0.81 -17.11 -3.42
C ALA A 54 0.49 -15.70 -3.92
N LEU A 55 -0.37 -15.02 -3.14
CA LEU A 55 -0.70 -13.61 -3.34
C LEU A 55 -0.30 -12.77 -2.13
N VAL A 56 0.09 -11.53 -2.37
CA VAL A 56 0.29 -10.51 -1.31
C VAL A 56 -0.49 -9.27 -1.68
N VAL A 57 -1.27 -8.73 -0.74
CA VAL A 57 -2.12 -7.56 -0.98
C VAL A 57 -1.91 -6.49 0.07
N GLY A 58 -1.85 -5.22 -0.38
CA GLY A 58 -1.87 -4.06 0.48
C GLY A 58 -3.21 -3.94 1.21
N THR A 59 -3.16 -3.87 2.55
CA THR A 59 -4.37 -3.80 3.40
C THR A 59 -4.74 -2.36 3.79
N GLY A 60 -3.98 -1.38 3.34
CA GLY A 60 -4.11 0.01 3.76
C GLY A 60 -3.19 0.33 4.96
N PRO A 61 -3.41 1.45 5.64
CA PRO A 61 -4.51 2.39 5.45
C PRO A 61 -4.40 3.18 4.14
N GLY A 62 -5.51 3.76 3.69
CA GLY A 62 -5.56 4.55 2.46
C GLY A 62 -6.97 4.76 1.93
N SER A 63 -7.11 4.82 0.61
CA SER A 63 -8.39 4.93 -0.08
C SER A 63 -9.30 3.74 0.22
N PHE A 64 -10.46 4.01 0.81
CA PHE A 64 -11.48 3.00 1.13
C PHE A 64 -11.89 2.16 -0.10
N THR A 65 -12.10 2.82 -1.23
CA THR A 65 -12.44 2.15 -2.49
C THR A 65 -11.25 1.34 -3.02
N GLY A 66 -10.06 1.93 -2.99
CA GLY A 66 -8.83 1.27 -3.43
C GLY A 66 -8.57 -0.01 -2.66
N ILE A 67 -8.54 0.03 -1.33
CA ILE A 67 -8.34 -1.14 -0.48
C ILE A 67 -9.35 -2.26 -0.80
N ARG A 68 -10.63 -1.91 -0.99
CA ARG A 68 -11.67 -2.90 -1.33
C ARG A 68 -11.47 -3.52 -2.70
N ILE A 69 -11.04 -2.74 -3.70
CA ILE A 69 -10.70 -3.28 -5.03
C ILE A 69 -9.57 -4.30 -4.87
N GLY A 70 -8.49 -3.96 -4.17
CA GLY A 70 -7.36 -4.86 -3.94
C GLY A 70 -7.79 -6.16 -3.25
N LEU A 71 -8.48 -6.05 -2.11
CA LEU A 71 -8.92 -7.23 -1.36
C LEU A 71 -9.92 -8.10 -2.15
N ALA A 72 -10.85 -7.50 -2.90
CA ALA A 72 -11.77 -8.24 -3.75
C ALA A 72 -11.04 -8.97 -4.88
N THR A 73 -10.06 -8.33 -5.50
CA THR A 73 -9.19 -8.92 -6.52
C THR A 73 -8.39 -10.09 -5.95
N ALA A 74 -7.77 -9.92 -4.77
CA ALA A 74 -7.01 -10.97 -4.11
C ALA A 74 -7.90 -12.18 -3.77
N ARG A 75 -9.09 -11.94 -3.23
CA ARG A 75 -10.06 -13.01 -2.92
C ARG A 75 -10.54 -13.74 -4.16
N GLY A 76 -10.83 -13.02 -5.25
CA GLY A 76 -11.23 -13.63 -6.52
C GLY A 76 -10.14 -14.51 -7.13
N LEU A 77 -8.90 -14.02 -7.16
CA LEU A 77 -7.75 -14.80 -7.65
C LEU A 77 -7.45 -16.00 -6.76
N ALA A 78 -7.45 -15.81 -5.43
CA ALA A 78 -7.20 -16.88 -4.48
C ALA A 78 -8.23 -18.00 -4.61
N LEU A 79 -9.51 -17.66 -4.73
CA LEU A 79 -10.59 -18.63 -4.94
C LEU A 79 -10.44 -19.39 -6.27
N SER A 80 -10.11 -18.68 -7.35
CA SER A 80 -9.99 -19.27 -8.69
C SER A 80 -8.80 -20.20 -8.83
N LEU A 81 -7.67 -19.85 -8.18
CA LEU A 81 -6.37 -20.51 -8.34
C LEU A 81 -5.98 -21.38 -7.13
N GLY A 82 -6.77 -21.37 -6.06
CA GLY A 82 -6.47 -22.13 -4.85
C GLY A 82 -5.27 -21.60 -4.06
N LEU A 83 -5.02 -20.26 -4.09
CA LEU A 83 -3.82 -19.66 -3.52
C LEU A 83 -4.05 -19.15 -2.09
N SER A 84 -2.99 -19.21 -1.28
CA SER A 84 -2.93 -18.48 -0.01
C SER A 84 -2.61 -17.00 -0.22
N VAL A 85 -3.11 -16.17 0.70
CA VAL A 85 -2.93 -14.70 0.63
C VAL A 85 -2.31 -14.21 1.93
N ALA A 86 -1.38 -13.26 1.82
CA ALA A 86 -0.90 -12.47 2.96
C ALA A 86 -1.28 -10.99 2.77
N GLY A 87 -1.70 -10.35 3.87
CA GLY A 87 -1.95 -8.92 3.92
C GLY A 87 -0.75 -8.16 4.46
N VAL A 88 -0.45 -7.00 3.90
CA VAL A 88 0.65 -6.13 4.36
C VAL A 88 0.18 -4.68 4.44
N SER A 89 0.55 -3.99 5.51
CA SER A 89 0.25 -2.56 5.68
C SER A 89 0.91 -1.72 4.58
N THR A 90 0.14 -0.83 3.96
CA THR A 90 0.64 0.13 2.97
C THR A 90 1.67 1.09 3.57
N LEU A 91 1.50 1.49 4.85
CA LEU A 91 2.47 2.32 5.55
C LEU A 91 3.80 1.59 5.78
N ASP A 92 3.74 0.28 6.14
CA ASP A 92 4.95 -0.51 6.35
C ASP A 92 5.72 -0.71 5.04
N ALA A 93 5.01 -0.89 3.92
CA ALA A 93 5.65 -0.99 2.60
C ALA A 93 6.32 0.32 2.19
N LEU A 94 5.72 1.48 2.48
CA LEU A 94 6.36 2.78 2.29
C LEU A 94 7.59 2.94 3.17
N ALA A 95 7.51 2.55 4.45
CA ALA A 95 8.64 2.58 5.39
C ALA A 95 9.81 1.71 4.90
N ALA A 96 9.50 0.51 4.40
CA ALA A 96 10.51 -0.38 3.84
C ALA A 96 11.18 0.18 2.59
N GLY A 97 10.46 0.94 1.77
CA GLY A 97 10.98 1.63 0.58
C GLY A 97 11.83 2.86 0.89
N ALA A 98 11.71 3.42 2.08
CA ALA A 98 12.40 4.62 2.51
C ALA A 98 12.84 4.52 4.00
N PRO A 99 13.83 3.68 4.32
CA PRO A 99 14.26 3.48 5.70
C PRO A 99 14.63 4.79 6.41
N GLY A 100 14.18 4.94 7.65
CA GLY A 100 14.39 6.15 8.45
C GLY A 100 13.50 7.34 8.07
N SER A 101 12.53 7.14 7.18
CA SER A 101 11.52 8.16 6.84
C SER A 101 10.20 7.88 7.58
N VAL A 102 9.37 8.90 7.69
CA VAL A 102 8.00 8.81 8.18
C VAL A 102 7.06 8.66 6.98
N PRO A 103 6.38 7.52 6.81
CA PRO A 103 5.32 7.34 5.82
C PRO A 103 4.10 8.21 6.14
N VAL A 104 3.59 8.91 5.13
CA VAL A 104 2.43 9.81 5.24
C VAL A 104 1.53 9.60 4.02
N ILE A 105 0.34 9.03 4.22
CA ILE A 105 -0.66 8.79 3.18
C ILE A 105 -1.81 9.79 3.33
N ASP A 106 -2.34 10.32 2.23
CA ASP A 106 -3.48 11.22 2.25
C ASP A 106 -4.75 10.50 2.72
N ALA A 107 -5.22 10.83 3.92
CA ALA A 107 -6.46 10.32 4.46
C ALA A 107 -7.69 11.10 3.99
N ARG A 108 -7.54 12.06 3.07
CA ARG A 108 -8.57 13.03 2.66
C ARG A 108 -9.02 13.93 3.84
N ARG A 109 -9.92 14.88 3.59
CA ARG A 109 -10.52 15.76 4.63
C ARG A 109 -9.52 16.53 5.48
N ARG A 110 -8.35 16.86 4.93
CA ARG A 110 -7.23 17.52 5.60
C ARG A 110 -6.64 16.68 6.74
N GLU A 111 -6.67 15.36 6.60
CA GLU A 111 -6.02 14.43 7.50
C GLU A 111 -5.05 13.54 6.72
N VAL A 112 -4.13 12.93 7.43
CA VAL A 112 -3.16 11.95 6.91
C VAL A 112 -3.17 10.70 7.78
N PHE A 113 -2.82 9.57 7.16
CA PHE A 113 -2.37 8.38 7.86
C PHE A 113 -0.85 8.44 7.92
N ALA A 114 -0.28 8.40 9.11
CA ALA A 114 1.17 8.43 9.30
C ALA A 114 1.63 7.26 10.17
N LEU A 115 2.81 6.73 9.88
CA LEU A 115 3.47 5.75 10.71
C LEU A 115 4.57 6.45 11.51
N LEU A 116 4.30 6.64 12.79
CA LEU A 116 5.24 7.10 13.80
C LEU A 116 5.71 5.86 14.59
N ASP A 117 5.57 5.84 15.93
CA ASP A 117 5.70 4.61 16.71
C ASP A 117 4.58 3.63 16.40
N GLU A 118 3.41 4.15 16.06
CA GLU A 118 2.23 3.41 15.60
C GLU A 118 1.54 4.17 14.45
N ALA A 119 0.70 3.46 13.70
CA ALA A 119 -0.09 4.06 12.63
C ALA A 119 -1.23 4.91 13.21
N ARG A 120 -1.31 6.19 12.81
CA ARG A 120 -2.30 7.17 13.28
C ARG A 120 -2.98 7.88 12.13
N CYS A 121 -4.23 8.34 12.40
CA CYS A 121 -4.95 9.28 11.55
C CYS A 121 -5.03 10.62 12.29
N LEU A 122 -4.43 11.68 11.74
CA LEU A 122 -4.32 13.00 12.36
C LEU A 122 -4.21 14.09 11.29
N ARG A 123 -4.26 15.35 11.71
CA ARG A 123 -4.00 16.47 10.80
C ARG A 123 -2.50 16.61 10.54
N PRO A 124 -2.08 17.06 9.34
CA PRO A 124 -0.66 17.25 9.05
C PRO A 124 0.06 18.17 10.05
N GLU A 125 -0.65 19.17 10.59
CA GLU A 125 -0.13 20.12 11.58
C GLU A 125 0.12 19.50 12.97
N GLU A 126 -0.47 18.33 13.23
CA GLU A 126 -0.35 17.58 14.49
C GLU A 126 0.81 16.57 14.45
N LEU A 127 1.52 16.47 13.32
CA LEU A 127 2.68 15.59 13.19
C LEU A 127 3.87 16.20 13.96
N GLU A 128 4.23 15.59 15.07
CA GLU A 128 5.42 15.94 15.85
C GLU A 128 6.65 15.29 15.19
N LEU A 129 7.39 16.06 14.40
CA LEU A 129 8.55 15.59 13.64
C LEU A 129 9.82 16.27 14.15
N ALA A 130 10.90 15.50 14.28
CA ALA A 130 12.21 16.08 14.50
C ALA A 130 12.67 16.87 13.24
N PRO A 131 13.40 17.98 13.40
CA PRO A 131 13.96 18.71 12.26
C PRO A 131 14.78 17.79 11.35
N GLY A 132 14.56 17.90 10.03
CA GLY A 132 15.22 17.07 9.03
C GLY A 132 14.59 15.68 8.86
N THR A 133 13.49 15.35 9.56
CA THR A 133 12.76 14.11 9.32
C THR A 133 12.27 14.05 7.89
N ARG A 134 12.64 12.99 7.17
CA ARG A 134 12.12 12.76 5.81
C ARG A 134 10.72 12.19 5.87
N CYS A 135 9.77 12.82 5.14
CA CYS A 135 8.40 12.34 4.99
C CYS A 135 8.16 11.84 3.56
N VAL A 136 7.58 10.65 3.42
CA VAL A 136 7.32 9.99 2.11
C VAL A 136 5.86 9.55 1.99
N GLY A 137 5.38 9.39 0.76
CA GLY A 137 4.00 9.02 0.47
C GLY A 137 3.23 10.17 -0.18
N ASP A 138 2.04 9.87 -0.71
CA ASP A 138 1.19 10.86 -1.41
C ASP A 138 0.67 11.95 -0.46
N GLY A 139 0.46 11.64 0.80
CA GLY A 139 0.13 12.61 1.83
C GLY A 139 1.27 13.59 2.10
N ALA A 140 2.53 13.11 2.08
CA ALA A 140 3.69 13.99 2.22
C ALA A 140 3.79 14.97 1.05
N VAL A 141 3.56 14.51 -0.17
CA VAL A 141 3.53 15.39 -1.37
C VAL A 141 2.40 16.42 -1.26
N ARG A 142 1.20 15.97 -0.90
CA ARG A 142 0.01 16.82 -0.81
C ARG A 142 0.15 17.93 0.23
N TYR A 143 0.71 17.61 1.38
CA TYR A 143 0.84 18.53 2.51
C TYR A 143 2.28 19.04 2.71
N ARG A 144 3.08 18.99 1.64
CA ARG A 144 4.50 19.44 1.62
C ARG A 144 4.75 20.73 2.38
N ALA A 145 4.00 21.77 2.05
CA ALA A 145 4.21 23.11 2.63
C ALA A 145 4.03 23.11 4.16
N VAL A 146 3.10 22.31 4.68
CA VAL A 146 2.86 22.18 6.13
C VAL A 146 4.01 21.41 6.78
N LEU A 147 4.42 20.28 6.18
CA LEU A 147 5.48 19.43 6.72
C LEU A 147 6.85 20.13 6.68
N GLU A 148 7.18 20.84 5.58
CA GLU A 148 8.42 21.60 5.45
C GLU A 148 8.45 22.80 6.41
N ALA A 149 7.31 23.46 6.66
CA ALA A 149 7.21 24.51 7.68
C ALA A 149 7.42 23.97 9.09
N ALA A 150 7.12 22.70 9.35
CA ALA A 150 7.42 21.99 10.60
C ALA A 150 8.87 21.46 10.67
N GLY A 151 9.70 21.71 9.65
CA GLY A 151 11.10 21.29 9.59
C GLY A 151 11.36 19.92 9.00
N ALA A 152 10.36 19.27 8.37
CA ALA A 152 10.54 18.01 7.68
C ALA A 152 11.16 18.22 6.28
N GLU A 153 11.71 17.14 5.73
CA GLU A 153 12.18 17.05 4.35
C GLU A 153 11.21 16.20 3.52
N VAL A 154 10.70 16.74 2.41
CA VAL A 154 9.83 15.98 1.49
C VAL A 154 10.53 15.83 0.14
N PRO A 155 10.86 14.61 -0.31
CA PRO A 155 11.48 14.37 -1.62
C PRO A 155 10.65 14.97 -2.76
N PRO A 156 11.25 15.23 -3.96
CA PRO A 156 10.50 15.68 -5.13
C PRO A 156 9.25 14.83 -5.38
N ALA A 157 8.17 15.43 -5.89
CA ALA A 157 6.88 14.75 -6.05
C ALA A 157 6.94 13.51 -6.96
N GLU A 158 7.89 13.49 -7.88
CA GLU A 158 8.13 12.39 -8.82
C GLU A 158 8.96 11.25 -8.22
N SER A 159 9.43 11.41 -6.98
CA SER A 159 10.26 10.40 -6.31
C SER A 159 9.50 9.11 -6.13
N GLU A 160 10.17 8.00 -6.44
CA GLU A 160 9.65 6.65 -6.22
C GLU A 160 9.39 6.32 -4.74
N LEU A 161 10.01 7.07 -3.84
CA LEU A 161 9.83 6.93 -2.40
C LEU A 161 8.39 7.25 -1.94
N HIS A 162 7.59 7.92 -2.79
CA HIS A 162 6.20 8.23 -2.48
C HIS A 162 5.21 7.12 -2.85
N VAL A 163 5.68 6.04 -3.49
CA VAL A 163 4.82 4.96 -3.96
C VAL A 163 5.03 3.71 -3.10
N PRO A 164 3.97 3.12 -2.52
CA PRO A 164 4.07 1.82 -1.86
C PRO A 164 4.38 0.75 -2.91
N ARG A 165 5.60 0.23 -2.91
CA ARG A 165 6.10 -0.70 -3.92
C ARG A 165 5.63 -2.12 -3.64
N ALA A 166 4.94 -2.75 -4.60
CA ALA A 166 4.34 -4.07 -4.41
C ALA A 166 5.37 -5.18 -4.12
N HIS A 167 6.57 -5.12 -4.69
CA HIS A 167 7.62 -6.09 -4.37
C HIS A 167 8.07 -6.02 -2.90
N LEU A 168 7.99 -4.86 -2.26
CA LEU A 168 8.32 -4.70 -0.83
C LEU A 168 7.27 -5.34 0.07
N HIS A 169 5.99 -5.38 -0.37
CA HIS A 169 4.97 -6.14 0.34
C HIS A 169 5.36 -7.62 0.42
N VAL A 170 5.93 -8.21 -0.65
CA VAL A 170 6.39 -9.61 -0.61
C VAL A 170 7.48 -9.81 0.44
N ALA A 171 8.43 -8.88 0.54
CA ALA A 171 9.50 -8.96 1.53
C ALA A 171 8.99 -8.87 2.98
N LEU A 172 7.88 -8.15 3.20
CA LEU A 172 7.24 -7.96 4.50
C LEU A 172 6.20 -9.03 4.83
N ALA A 173 5.69 -9.74 3.82
CA ALA A 173 4.60 -10.70 3.98
C ALA A 173 4.95 -11.82 4.98
N ARG A 174 4.00 -12.12 5.84
CA ARG A 174 4.01 -13.20 6.82
C ARG A 174 2.60 -13.82 6.81
N ASP A 175 2.38 -14.87 7.55
CA ASP A 175 1.06 -15.42 7.86
C ASP A 175 0.17 -15.63 6.62
N PHE A 176 0.70 -16.35 5.62
CA PHE A 176 -0.08 -16.74 4.45
C PHE A 176 -1.23 -17.68 4.86
N GLY A 177 -2.44 -17.36 4.43
CA GLY A 177 -3.63 -18.13 4.81
C GLY A 177 -4.80 -17.93 3.85
N PRO A 178 -6.02 -18.31 4.25
CA PRO A 178 -7.22 -18.06 3.47
C PRO A 178 -7.42 -16.56 3.20
N ALA A 179 -7.83 -16.20 1.99
CA ALA A 179 -8.00 -14.81 1.60
C ALA A 179 -9.05 -14.06 2.42
N GLU A 180 -10.01 -14.77 3.01
CA GLU A 180 -11.05 -14.25 3.90
C GLU A 180 -10.49 -13.75 5.22
N ALA A 181 -9.36 -14.28 5.68
CA ALA A 181 -8.68 -13.88 6.91
C ALA A 181 -7.92 -12.53 6.74
N VAL A 182 -7.68 -12.09 5.50
CA VAL A 182 -7.03 -10.81 5.26
C VAL A 182 -8.03 -9.68 5.41
N GLU A 183 -7.83 -8.85 6.44
CA GLU A 183 -8.70 -7.74 6.78
C GLU A 183 -8.09 -6.39 6.39
N PRO A 184 -8.93 -5.39 6.02
CA PRO A 184 -8.47 -4.03 5.75
C PRO A 184 -8.10 -3.29 7.04
N ILE A 185 -7.08 -2.45 6.99
CA ILE A 185 -6.70 -1.54 8.08
C ILE A 185 -7.48 -0.23 7.91
N TYR A 186 -8.51 -0.05 8.73
CA TYR A 186 -9.28 1.18 8.80
C TYR A 186 -8.91 1.98 10.06
N LEU A 187 -8.04 2.96 9.92
CA LEU A 187 -7.65 3.87 11.01
C LEU A 187 -8.67 4.98 11.28
N ARG A 188 -9.63 5.15 10.36
CA ARG A 188 -10.75 6.08 10.53
C ARG A 188 -12.05 5.31 10.59
N VAL A 189 -12.90 5.65 11.57
CA VAL A 189 -14.28 5.14 11.65
C VAL A 189 -15.05 5.65 10.41
N PRO A 190 -15.73 4.77 9.67
CA PRO A 190 -16.57 5.17 8.54
C PRO A 190 -17.62 6.20 8.94
N ASP A 191 -17.93 7.15 8.05
CA ASP A 191 -18.89 8.23 8.35
C ASP A 191 -20.30 7.74 8.70
N ALA A 192 -20.70 6.58 8.17
CA ALA A 192 -21.97 5.96 8.49
C ALA A 192 -22.12 5.66 9.99
N GLU A 193 -21.04 5.35 10.69
CA GLU A 193 -21.05 5.06 12.12
C GLU A 193 -21.00 6.34 12.99
N ARG A 194 -20.45 7.44 12.46
CA ARG A 194 -20.41 8.75 13.14
C ARG A 194 -21.80 9.42 13.22
N THR A 195 -22.71 9.08 12.31
CA THR A 195 -24.05 9.70 12.24
C THR A 195 -25.02 9.09 13.27
N VAL A 196 -24.74 7.90 13.80
CA VAL A 196 -25.59 7.19 14.77
C VAL A 196 -25.30 7.64 16.23
N ALA A 197 -24.21 8.36 16.47
CA ALA A 197 -23.77 8.79 17.81
C ALA A 197 -24.13 10.26 18.15
N ARG A 198 -25.17 10.84 17.49
CA ARG A 198 -25.74 12.15 17.83
C ARG A 198 -27.19 12.06 18.24
#